data_1e41071044a5e8671ef32c0fb10f8ea3
#
_entry.id   1e41071044a5e8671ef32c0fb10f8ea3
#
_cell.length_a   1.000
_cell.length_b   1.000
_cell.length_c   1.000
_cell.angle_alpha   90.00
_cell.angle_beta   90.00
_cell.angle_gamma   90.00
#
_symmetry.space_group_name_H-M   'P 1'
#
loop_
_entity.id
_entity.type
_entity.pdbx_description
1 polymer ?
#
loop_
_entity_poly.entity_id
_entity_poly.type
_entity_poly.pdbx_seq_one_letter_code
_entity_poly.pdbx_strand_id
1 'polypeptide(L)'
;MVLSEFLNEWLDGNSRLLVHTSGSTGDPKPMWVEKQRMLNSARMQCNFLGLRRGDTALLCMNLKYIGAKMVVVRAIERGLKLLAVSPSGHPLSAWASLRAQDVEVADFSEGARATVRMAREEELVAPSLAAMVPMQVYNTLQVPDEARWLRGIRQLIIGGGAIDSGLETALQTCQHAVWSTYGMTETLSHIALRRLNGAEASEWYRTFEGVTVSLNSDDCLVIDAPMVHEGLLATHDRAVIRPGRGFKILGRKDNVIVSGGVKIQIEEVEKALAPHLHEPFVIARRPDVKFGEAVVLLTQAADCDAVMTVCRRVLPAYWVPKDVMHVDKIPMTETGKPKRNIVIGRS
;
A
#
# COMPACT_ATOMS: atom_id res chain seq x y z
N MET A 1 -5.37 -12.31 15.98
CA MET A 1 -6.64 -11.61 16.35
C MET A 1 -7.66 -11.96 15.29
N VAL A 2 -8.78 -12.53 15.72
CA VAL A 2 -9.94 -12.81 14.87
C VAL A 2 -10.95 -11.66 14.94
N LEU A 3 -11.94 -11.62 14.03
CA LEU A 3 -12.89 -10.50 13.93
C LEU A 3 -13.65 -10.27 15.25
N SER A 4 -14.14 -11.33 15.89
CA SER A 4 -14.88 -11.22 17.16
C SER A 4 -14.03 -10.64 18.31
N GLU A 5 -12.75 -10.99 18.39
CA GLU A 5 -11.82 -10.40 19.37
C GLU A 5 -11.66 -8.90 19.15
N PHE A 6 -11.47 -8.47 17.89
CA PHE A 6 -11.36 -7.04 17.56
C PHE A 6 -12.65 -6.28 17.88
N LEU A 7 -13.81 -6.86 17.59
CA LEU A 7 -15.10 -6.23 17.91
C LEU A 7 -15.31 -6.08 19.42
N ASN A 8 -14.89 -7.07 20.22
CA ASN A 8 -14.93 -6.97 21.68
C ASN A 8 -14.00 -5.86 22.19
N GLU A 9 -12.74 -5.79 21.65
CA GLU A 9 -11.80 -4.71 21.98
C GLU A 9 -12.32 -3.34 21.53
N TRP A 10 -13.02 -3.26 20.40
CA TRP A 10 -13.62 -2.01 19.92
C TRP A 10 -14.75 -1.52 20.84
N LEU A 11 -15.54 -2.44 21.41
CA LEU A 11 -16.73 -2.17 22.22
C LEU A 11 -16.47 -2.16 23.73
N ASP A 12 -15.23 -2.33 24.19
CA ASP A 12 -14.86 -2.52 25.60
C ASP A 12 -14.98 -1.25 26.48
N GLY A 13 -15.42 -0.13 25.92
CA GLY A 13 -15.55 1.16 26.62
C GLY A 13 -14.27 1.99 26.70
N ASN A 14 -13.09 1.45 26.36
CA ASN A 14 -11.86 2.22 26.28
C ASN A 14 -11.91 3.20 25.10
N SER A 15 -11.46 4.43 25.30
CA SER A 15 -11.39 5.44 24.23
C SER A 15 -10.22 5.23 23.27
N ARG A 16 -9.25 4.37 23.62
CA ARG A 16 -8.02 4.12 22.87
C ARG A 16 -7.87 2.64 22.51
N LEU A 17 -7.13 2.41 21.44
CA LEU A 17 -6.77 1.10 20.92
C LEU A 17 -5.25 1.01 20.71
N LEU A 18 -4.65 -0.13 21.03
CA LEU A 18 -3.23 -0.37 20.74
C LEU A 18 -3.06 -0.83 19.31
N VAL A 19 -2.20 -0.13 18.56
CA VAL A 19 -1.77 -0.52 17.21
C VAL A 19 -0.25 -0.58 17.16
N HIS A 20 0.29 -1.17 16.11
CA HIS A 20 1.72 -1.25 15.88
C HIS A 20 2.07 -0.65 14.52
N THR A 21 3.16 0.11 14.46
CA THR A 21 3.67 0.61 13.18
C THR A 21 4.11 -0.56 12.30
N SER A 22 4.07 -0.38 10.98
CA SER A 22 4.37 -1.48 10.02
C SER A 22 5.86 -1.84 9.92
N GLY A 23 6.73 -1.22 10.70
CA GLY A 23 8.16 -1.57 10.78
C GLY A 23 8.92 -1.44 9.44
N SER A 24 8.57 -0.47 8.58
CA SER A 24 9.27 -0.29 7.29
C SER A 24 10.77 0.04 7.44
N THR A 25 11.20 0.48 8.62
CA THR A 25 12.58 0.88 8.94
C THR A 25 13.11 0.31 10.25
N GLY A 26 12.39 -0.63 10.88
CA GLY A 26 12.78 -1.22 12.17
C GLY A 26 11.69 -2.09 12.77
N ASP A 27 11.85 -2.48 14.03
CA ASP A 27 10.86 -3.27 14.76
C ASP A 27 9.53 -2.50 14.89
N PRO A 28 8.37 -3.20 14.81
CA PRO A 28 7.06 -2.60 15.00
C PRO A 28 6.96 -1.92 16.38
N LYS A 29 6.68 -0.62 16.40
CA LYS A 29 6.54 0.15 17.63
C LYS A 29 5.07 0.20 18.05
N PRO A 30 4.74 -0.04 19.34
CA PRO A 30 3.39 0.11 19.85
C PRO A 30 2.99 1.60 19.88
N MET A 31 1.74 1.88 19.52
CA MET A 31 1.16 3.21 19.52
C MET A 31 -0.30 3.15 19.99
N TRP A 32 -0.65 3.97 20.98
CA TRP A 32 -2.03 4.12 21.41
C TRP A 32 -2.74 5.16 20.54
N VAL A 33 -3.84 4.76 19.93
CA VAL A 33 -4.66 5.62 19.06
C VAL A 33 -6.05 5.79 19.60
N GLU A 34 -6.63 6.98 19.43
CA GLU A 34 -7.99 7.27 19.85
C GLU A 34 -8.98 6.67 18.86
N LYS A 35 -9.97 5.89 19.38
CA LYS A 35 -11.04 5.31 18.55
C LYS A 35 -11.80 6.40 17.78
N GLN A 36 -11.99 7.59 18.37
CA GLN A 36 -12.65 8.71 17.70
C GLN A 36 -11.85 9.17 16.46
N ARG A 37 -10.52 9.25 16.53
CA ARG A 37 -9.68 9.60 15.38
C ARG A 37 -9.73 8.53 14.30
N MET A 38 -9.85 7.25 14.69
CA MET A 38 -10.06 6.15 13.72
C MET A 38 -11.42 6.29 13.01
N LEU A 39 -12.49 6.66 13.72
CA LEU A 39 -13.79 6.96 13.11
C LEU A 39 -13.71 8.16 12.14
N ASN A 40 -12.98 9.21 12.51
CA ASN A 40 -12.78 10.37 11.65
C ASN A 40 -12.07 9.97 10.34
N SER A 41 -10.96 9.19 10.44
CA SER A 41 -10.25 8.65 9.26
C SER A 41 -11.17 7.80 8.39
N ALA A 42 -11.98 6.94 9.00
CA ALA A 42 -12.95 6.10 8.29
C ALA A 42 -13.98 6.95 7.55
N ARG A 43 -14.53 7.99 8.19
CA ARG A 43 -15.53 8.91 7.61
C ARG A 43 -14.98 9.65 6.41
N MET A 44 -13.77 10.22 6.52
CA MET A 44 -13.12 10.95 5.43
C MET A 44 -12.98 10.06 4.20
N GLN A 45 -12.51 8.83 4.37
CA GLN A 45 -12.37 7.89 3.27
C GLN A 45 -13.71 7.42 2.70
N CYS A 46 -14.68 7.09 3.55
CA CYS A 46 -16.01 6.67 3.11
C CYS A 46 -16.70 7.78 2.28
N ASN A 47 -16.52 9.05 2.69
CA ASN A 47 -17.01 10.20 1.93
C ASN A 47 -16.31 10.30 0.56
N PHE A 48 -14.98 10.22 0.53
CA PHE A 48 -14.21 10.28 -0.72
C PHE A 48 -14.61 9.18 -1.71
N LEU A 49 -14.83 7.95 -1.24
CA LEU A 49 -15.20 6.80 -2.06
C LEU A 49 -16.71 6.70 -2.35
N GLY A 50 -17.53 7.58 -1.78
CA GLY A 50 -18.99 7.57 -1.95
C GLY A 50 -19.66 6.33 -1.38
N LEU A 51 -19.12 5.74 -0.30
CA LEU A 51 -19.69 4.57 0.35
C LEU A 51 -20.95 4.95 1.13
N ARG A 52 -21.95 4.05 1.11
CA ARG A 52 -23.26 4.25 1.73
C ARG A 52 -23.56 3.12 2.71
N ARG A 53 -24.48 3.38 3.65
CA ARG A 53 -25.03 2.35 4.54
C ARG A 53 -25.55 1.17 3.72
N GLY A 54 -25.28 -0.06 4.17
CA GLY A 54 -25.65 -1.30 3.46
C GLY A 54 -24.72 -1.73 2.33
N ASP A 55 -23.74 -0.89 1.91
CA ASP A 55 -22.67 -1.33 1.02
C ASP A 55 -21.85 -2.45 1.68
N THR A 56 -21.16 -3.26 0.89
CA THR A 56 -20.35 -4.37 1.38
C THR A 56 -18.86 -4.01 1.41
N ALA A 57 -18.13 -4.48 2.44
CA ALA A 57 -16.69 -4.31 2.56
C ALA A 57 -16.00 -5.65 2.77
N LEU A 58 -14.93 -5.94 2.03
CA LEU A 58 -14.14 -7.16 2.17
C LEU A 58 -12.98 -6.93 3.16
N LEU A 59 -12.93 -7.72 4.23
CA LEU A 59 -11.79 -7.89 5.13
C LEU A 59 -11.02 -9.16 4.75
N CYS A 60 -9.83 -9.01 4.19
CA CYS A 60 -8.98 -10.11 3.73
C CYS A 60 -7.53 -9.99 4.23
N MET A 61 -7.28 -9.09 5.16
CA MET A 61 -5.97 -8.84 5.76
C MET A 61 -5.97 -9.17 7.26
N ASN A 62 -4.80 -9.43 7.81
CA ASN A 62 -4.65 -9.76 9.23
C ASN A 62 -4.91 -8.54 10.13
N LEU A 63 -5.83 -8.68 11.10
CA LEU A 63 -6.23 -7.63 12.04
C LEU A 63 -5.13 -7.16 13.01
N LYS A 64 -3.95 -7.77 13.01
CA LYS A 64 -2.79 -7.19 13.71
C LYS A 64 -2.30 -5.89 13.05
N TYR A 65 -2.61 -5.66 11.77
CA TYR A 65 -2.20 -4.46 11.02
C TYR A 65 -3.29 -3.40 11.00
N ILE A 66 -2.89 -2.13 11.07
CA ILE A 66 -3.82 -0.98 11.07
C ILE A 66 -4.73 -0.97 9.83
N GLY A 67 -4.21 -1.35 8.65
CA GLY A 67 -5.00 -1.39 7.41
C GLY A 67 -6.23 -2.29 7.52
N ALA A 68 -6.08 -3.48 8.10
CA ALA A 68 -7.19 -4.41 8.33
C ALA A 68 -8.18 -3.89 9.39
N LYS A 69 -7.66 -3.39 10.54
CA LYS A 69 -8.50 -2.77 11.59
C LYS A 69 -9.36 -1.65 10.99
N MET A 70 -8.79 -0.82 10.11
CA MET A 70 -9.50 0.29 9.48
C MET A 70 -10.57 -0.16 8.47
N VAL A 71 -10.50 -1.36 7.89
CA VAL A 71 -11.63 -1.91 7.12
C VAL A 71 -12.84 -2.13 8.02
N VAL A 72 -12.63 -2.71 9.21
CA VAL A 72 -13.71 -2.92 10.20
C VAL A 72 -14.26 -1.59 10.70
N VAL A 73 -13.37 -0.63 11.03
CA VAL A 73 -13.79 0.70 11.52
C VAL A 73 -14.62 1.45 10.47
N ARG A 74 -14.28 1.31 9.16
CA ARG A 74 -15.11 1.87 8.07
C ARG A 74 -16.48 1.21 7.99
N ALA A 75 -16.53 -0.11 8.21
CA ALA A 75 -17.81 -0.81 8.24
C ALA A 75 -18.68 -0.33 9.40
N ILE A 76 -18.11 -0.17 10.59
CA ILE A 76 -18.81 0.37 11.76
C ILE A 76 -19.27 1.82 11.52
N GLU A 77 -18.37 2.70 11.06
CA GLU A 77 -18.66 4.13 10.87
C GLU A 77 -19.75 4.37 9.84
N ARG A 78 -19.71 3.62 8.72
CA ARG A 78 -20.63 3.83 7.59
C ARG A 78 -21.83 2.91 7.60
N GLY A 79 -21.89 1.94 8.55
CA GLY A 79 -22.96 0.95 8.55
C GLY A 79 -22.89 0.00 7.36
N LEU A 80 -21.69 -0.52 7.06
CA LEU A 80 -21.49 -1.46 5.96
C LEU A 80 -21.74 -2.89 6.43
N LYS A 81 -22.01 -3.79 5.47
CA LYS A 81 -21.93 -5.23 5.69
C LYS A 81 -20.51 -5.69 5.44
N LEU A 82 -19.83 -6.13 6.48
CA LEU A 82 -18.47 -6.65 6.42
C LEU A 82 -18.50 -8.13 6.01
N LEU A 83 -17.72 -8.48 4.99
CA LEU A 83 -17.45 -9.83 4.54
C LEU A 83 -16.01 -10.14 4.88
N ALA A 84 -15.75 -11.10 5.77
CA ALA A 84 -14.41 -11.38 6.25
C ALA A 84 -13.98 -12.80 5.86
N VAL A 85 -12.76 -12.91 5.33
CA VAL A 85 -12.11 -14.19 5.00
C VAL A 85 -10.78 -14.31 5.73
N SER A 86 -10.32 -15.52 5.91
CA SER A 86 -8.97 -15.77 6.43
C SER A 86 -7.91 -15.09 5.56
N PRO A 87 -6.95 -14.37 6.16
CA PRO A 87 -5.88 -13.73 5.40
C PRO A 87 -5.09 -14.74 4.56
N SER A 88 -5.04 -14.52 3.27
CA SER A 88 -4.34 -15.37 2.30
C SER A 88 -3.83 -14.57 1.11
N GLY A 89 -3.05 -15.20 0.23
CA GLY A 89 -2.66 -14.63 -1.05
C GLY A 89 -3.79 -14.62 -2.08
N HIS A 90 -4.90 -15.36 -1.84
CA HIS A 90 -6.05 -15.53 -2.72
C HIS A 90 -7.36 -15.20 -1.99
N PRO A 91 -7.61 -13.91 -1.70
CA PRO A 91 -8.73 -13.50 -0.85
C PRO A 91 -10.11 -13.70 -1.48
N LEU A 92 -10.20 -13.93 -2.78
CA LEU A 92 -11.45 -14.16 -3.50
C LEU A 92 -11.71 -15.62 -3.86
N SER A 93 -10.90 -16.57 -3.33
CA SER A 93 -11.07 -17.99 -3.58
C SER A 93 -12.42 -18.54 -3.12
N ALA A 94 -12.99 -18.01 -2.02
CA ALA A 94 -14.33 -18.39 -1.54
C ALA A 94 -15.43 -17.98 -2.54
N TRP A 95 -15.31 -16.83 -3.18
CA TRP A 95 -16.22 -16.39 -4.24
C TRP A 95 -16.06 -17.21 -5.51
N ALA A 96 -14.83 -17.48 -5.93
CA ALA A 96 -14.55 -18.29 -7.12
C ALA A 96 -15.09 -19.71 -6.99
N SER A 97 -15.09 -20.26 -5.77
CA SER A 97 -15.55 -21.64 -5.48
C SER A 97 -16.97 -21.71 -4.87
N LEU A 98 -17.67 -20.57 -4.73
CA LEU A 98 -19.00 -20.44 -4.10
C LEU A 98 -19.07 -21.04 -2.68
N ARG A 99 -17.99 -20.92 -1.91
CA ARG A 99 -17.89 -21.47 -0.55
C ARG A 99 -18.27 -20.43 0.50
N ALA A 100 -19.56 -20.17 0.66
CA ALA A 100 -20.09 -19.19 1.62
C ALA A 100 -19.69 -19.50 3.09
N GLN A 101 -19.47 -20.79 3.43
CA GLN A 101 -19.02 -21.23 4.75
C GLN A 101 -17.58 -20.78 5.09
N ASP A 102 -16.81 -20.27 4.13
CA ASP A 102 -15.46 -19.72 4.34
C ASP A 102 -15.48 -18.20 4.54
N VAL A 103 -16.66 -17.58 4.56
CA VAL A 103 -16.85 -16.12 4.69
C VAL A 103 -17.68 -15.81 5.93
N GLU A 104 -17.10 -15.05 6.88
CA GLU A 104 -17.83 -14.48 8.01
C GLU A 104 -18.52 -13.17 7.58
N VAL A 105 -19.72 -12.94 8.11
CA VAL A 105 -20.50 -11.72 7.89
C VAL A 105 -20.76 -11.02 9.20
N ALA A 106 -20.51 -9.71 9.25
CA ALA A 106 -20.94 -8.82 10.31
C ALA A 106 -21.67 -7.61 9.69
N ASP A 107 -22.95 -7.43 9.98
CA ASP A 107 -23.76 -6.37 9.41
C ASP A 107 -23.89 -5.21 10.40
N PHE A 108 -23.34 -4.05 10.03
CA PHE A 108 -23.34 -2.84 10.85
C PHE A 108 -24.42 -1.83 10.42
N SER A 109 -25.34 -2.23 9.54
CA SER A 109 -26.41 -1.32 9.06
C SER A 109 -27.33 -0.84 10.19
N GLU A 110 -27.46 -1.60 11.27
CA GLU A 110 -28.29 -1.25 12.43
C GLU A 110 -27.47 -0.65 13.59
N GLY A 111 -26.16 -0.45 13.43
CA GLY A 111 -25.30 0.16 14.44
C GLY A 111 -23.93 -0.50 14.61
N ALA A 112 -23.19 -0.05 15.62
CA ALA A 112 -21.81 -0.51 15.85
C ALA A 112 -21.70 -1.94 16.40
N ARG A 113 -22.80 -2.54 16.85
CA ARG A 113 -22.83 -3.94 17.31
C ARG A 113 -23.38 -4.83 16.22
N ALA A 114 -22.61 -5.84 15.85
CA ALA A 114 -23.01 -6.83 14.86
C ALA A 114 -22.72 -8.23 15.37
N THR A 115 -23.61 -9.16 15.07
CA THR A 115 -23.35 -10.58 15.28
C THR A 115 -22.54 -11.13 14.13
N VAL A 116 -21.44 -11.81 14.40
CA VAL A 116 -20.63 -12.49 13.39
C VAL A 116 -21.27 -13.87 13.12
N ARG A 117 -21.54 -14.16 11.87
CA ARG A 117 -22.08 -15.43 11.38
C ARG A 117 -21.45 -15.81 10.05
N MET A 118 -21.63 -17.05 9.61
CA MET A 118 -21.22 -17.45 8.27
C MET A 118 -22.14 -16.84 7.21
N ALA A 119 -21.57 -16.56 6.04
CA ALA A 119 -22.33 -16.05 4.90
C ALA A 119 -23.28 -17.11 4.33
N ARG A 120 -24.31 -16.65 3.62
CA ARG A 120 -25.15 -17.45 2.72
C ARG A 120 -24.66 -17.26 1.29
N GLU A 121 -24.99 -18.19 0.40
CA GLU A 121 -24.52 -18.10 -1.01
C GLU A 121 -24.96 -16.81 -1.71
N GLU A 122 -26.19 -16.35 -1.46
CA GLU A 122 -26.72 -15.10 -2.02
C GLU A 122 -25.98 -13.83 -1.53
N GLU A 123 -25.14 -13.94 -0.48
CA GLU A 123 -24.33 -12.85 0.04
C GLU A 123 -22.94 -12.79 -0.62
N LEU A 124 -22.57 -13.81 -1.41
CA LEU A 124 -21.33 -13.80 -2.20
C LEU A 124 -21.49 -12.92 -3.45
N VAL A 125 -21.64 -11.62 -3.22
CA VAL A 125 -21.67 -10.59 -4.27
C VAL A 125 -20.31 -9.88 -4.36
N ALA A 126 -20.04 -9.24 -5.49
CA ALA A 126 -18.80 -8.44 -5.61
C ALA A 126 -18.82 -7.31 -4.56
N PRO A 127 -17.79 -7.19 -3.71
CA PRO A 127 -17.76 -6.19 -2.65
C PRO A 127 -17.84 -4.75 -3.20
N SER A 128 -18.53 -3.87 -2.47
CA SER A 128 -18.51 -2.44 -2.77
C SER A 128 -17.16 -1.81 -2.46
N LEU A 129 -16.46 -2.32 -1.43
CA LEU A 129 -15.12 -1.91 -1.03
C LEU A 129 -14.25 -3.15 -0.79
N ALA A 130 -13.05 -3.16 -1.32
CA ALA A 130 -11.99 -4.07 -0.88
C ALA A 130 -10.67 -3.32 -0.67
N ALA A 131 -9.96 -3.68 0.40
CA ALA A 131 -8.60 -3.22 0.66
C ALA A 131 -7.65 -4.40 0.57
N MET A 132 -6.67 -4.33 -0.33
CA MET A 132 -5.72 -5.42 -0.62
C MET A 132 -4.28 -4.90 -0.66
N VAL A 133 -3.33 -5.80 -0.46
CA VAL A 133 -1.91 -5.53 -0.77
C VAL A 133 -1.60 -5.91 -2.22
N PRO A 134 -0.56 -5.32 -2.86
CA PRO A 134 -0.23 -5.60 -4.26
C PRO A 134 -0.10 -7.09 -4.58
N MET A 135 0.53 -7.89 -3.69
CA MET A 135 0.67 -9.34 -3.86
C MET A 135 -0.68 -10.06 -3.96
N GLN A 136 -1.66 -9.69 -3.13
CA GLN A 136 -3.01 -10.29 -3.19
C GLN A 136 -3.69 -9.99 -4.52
N VAL A 137 -3.58 -8.75 -5.00
CA VAL A 137 -4.14 -8.34 -6.29
C VAL A 137 -3.45 -9.07 -7.43
N TYR A 138 -2.12 -9.15 -7.41
CA TYR A 138 -1.34 -9.89 -8.40
C TYR A 138 -1.78 -11.36 -8.48
N ASN A 139 -1.79 -12.06 -7.35
CA ASN A 139 -2.18 -13.47 -7.29
C ASN A 139 -3.62 -13.70 -7.77
N THR A 140 -4.55 -12.86 -7.32
CA THR A 140 -5.97 -12.92 -7.73
C THR A 140 -6.12 -12.77 -9.24
N LEU A 141 -5.34 -11.89 -9.88
CA LEU A 141 -5.39 -11.70 -11.35
C LEU A 141 -4.86 -12.91 -12.13
N GLN A 142 -4.03 -13.78 -11.54
CA GLN A 142 -3.53 -14.99 -12.18
C GLN A 142 -4.59 -16.12 -12.25
N VAL A 143 -5.64 -16.05 -11.44
CA VAL A 143 -6.72 -17.06 -11.39
C VAL A 143 -7.98 -16.49 -12.05
N PRO A 144 -8.41 -17.00 -13.23
CA PRO A 144 -9.50 -16.39 -14.03
C PRO A 144 -10.79 -16.16 -13.25
N ASP A 145 -11.21 -17.11 -12.43
CA ASP A 145 -12.44 -17.02 -11.65
C ASP A 145 -12.35 -15.99 -10.52
N GLU A 146 -11.21 -15.91 -9.83
CA GLU A 146 -10.97 -14.86 -8.84
C GLU A 146 -10.86 -13.47 -9.50
N ALA A 147 -10.15 -13.37 -10.64
CA ALA A 147 -9.99 -12.15 -11.40
C ALA A 147 -11.34 -11.56 -11.87
N ARG A 148 -12.31 -12.42 -12.19
CA ARG A 148 -13.68 -11.98 -12.53
C ARG A 148 -14.31 -11.23 -11.35
N TRP A 149 -14.19 -11.75 -10.13
CA TRP A 149 -14.71 -11.11 -8.92
C TRP A 149 -13.96 -9.83 -8.58
N LEU A 150 -12.63 -9.83 -8.71
CA LEU A 150 -11.82 -8.63 -8.50
C LEU A 150 -12.25 -7.47 -9.39
N ARG A 151 -12.47 -7.74 -10.69
CA ARG A 151 -12.90 -6.72 -11.66
C ARG A 151 -14.28 -6.14 -11.35
N GLY A 152 -15.11 -6.88 -10.61
CA GLY A 152 -16.45 -6.44 -10.16
C GLY A 152 -16.44 -5.59 -8.89
N ILE A 153 -15.32 -5.48 -8.17
CA ILE A 153 -15.23 -4.66 -6.95
C ILE A 153 -15.38 -3.18 -7.31
N ARG A 154 -16.39 -2.52 -6.71
CA ARG A 154 -16.72 -1.12 -7.05
C ARG A 154 -15.62 -0.12 -6.64
N GLN A 155 -14.99 -0.31 -5.49
CA GLN A 155 -13.90 0.49 -4.97
C GLN A 155 -12.79 -0.44 -4.47
N LEU A 156 -11.79 -0.71 -5.30
CA LEU A 156 -10.61 -1.47 -4.90
C LEU A 156 -9.52 -0.49 -4.47
N ILE A 157 -9.08 -0.56 -3.22
CA ILE A 157 -7.96 0.21 -2.70
C ILE A 157 -6.75 -0.70 -2.50
N ILE A 158 -5.59 -0.32 -3.00
CA ILE A 158 -4.35 -1.08 -2.94
C ILE A 158 -3.32 -0.28 -2.15
N GLY A 159 -2.78 -0.89 -1.09
CA GLY A 159 -1.83 -0.24 -0.21
C GLY A 159 -0.84 -1.20 0.43
N GLY A 160 0.06 -0.66 1.26
CA GLY A 160 1.05 -1.45 1.98
C GLY A 160 2.30 -1.83 1.18
N GLY A 161 2.37 -1.54 -0.11
CA GLY A 161 3.52 -1.81 -0.98
C GLY A 161 3.52 -0.96 -2.23
N ALA A 162 4.62 -0.97 -2.96
CA ALA A 162 4.72 -0.35 -4.28
C ALA A 162 3.88 -1.15 -5.29
N ILE A 163 3.28 -0.44 -6.23
CA ILE A 163 2.54 -0.99 -7.36
C ILE A 163 3.42 -0.78 -8.59
N ASP A 164 3.86 -1.86 -9.22
CA ASP A 164 4.68 -1.80 -10.43
C ASP A 164 3.83 -1.51 -11.68
N SER A 165 4.49 -1.17 -12.78
CA SER A 165 3.83 -0.84 -14.04
C SER A 165 3.09 -2.01 -14.67
N GLY A 166 3.54 -3.25 -14.45
CA GLY A 166 2.89 -4.46 -14.93
C GLY A 166 1.53 -4.65 -14.26
N LEU A 167 1.50 -4.50 -12.93
CA LEU A 167 0.25 -4.56 -12.16
C LEU A 167 -0.67 -3.39 -12.53
N GLU A 168 -0.15 -2.14 -12.67
CA GLU A 168 -0.97 -1.01 -13.14
C GLU A 168 -1.60 -1.28 -14.51
N THR A 169 -0.85 -1.90 -15.43
CA THR A 169 -1.35 -2.28 -16.75
C THR A 169 -2.46 -3.34 -16.65
N ALA A 170 -2.26 -4.38 -15.85
CA ALA A 170 -3.27 -5.43 -15.65
C ALA A 170 -4.58 -4.87 -15.05
N LEU A 171 -4.47 -3.87 -14.18
CA LEU A 171 -5.61 -3.22 -13.54
C LEU A 171 -6.45 -2.35 -14.48
N GLN A 172 -5.97 -2.00 -15.70
CA GLN A 172 -6.79 -1.31 -16.71
C GLN A 172 -8.00 -2.14 -17.15
N THR A 173 -7.97 -3.46 -16.93
CA THR A 173 -9.12 -4.36 -17.22
C THR A 173 -10.24 -4.27 -16.19
N CYS A 174 -10.03 -3.61 -15.05
CA CYS A 174 -11.07 -3.42 -14.03
C CYS A 174 -12.13 -2.41 -14.49
N GLN A 175 -13.40 -2.79 -14.33
CA GLN A 175 -14.54 -1.97 -14.76
C GLN A 175 -14.78 -0.76 -13.85
N HIS A 176 -14.40 -0.87 -12.58
CA HIS A 176 -14.64 0.11 -11.54
C HIS A 176 -13.35 0.75 -11.03
N ALA A 177 -13.49 1.56 -9.99
CA ALA A 177 -12.41 2.37 -9.47
C ALA A 177 -11.34 1.55 -8.75
N VAL A 178 -10.10 1.65 -9.20
CA VAL A 178 -8.92 1.12 -8.52
C VAL A 178 -8.04 2.27 -8.06
N TRP A 179 -7.65 2.24 -6.79
CA TRP A 179 -6.92 3.31 -6.13
C TRP A 179 -5.63 2.83 -5.49
N SER A 180 -4.56 3.59 -5.64
CA SER A 180 -3.38 3.49 -4.78
C SER A 180 -3.55 4.39 -3.57
N THR A 181 -3.12 3.91 -2.40
CA THR A 181 -3.26 4.64 -1.15
C THR A 181 -1.95 5.31 -0.74
N TYR A 182 -2.04 6.49 -0.12
CA TYR A 182 -0.95 7.11 0.60
C TYR A 182 -1.36 7.41 2.04
N GLY A 183 -0.55 6.94 2.98
CA GLY A 183 -0.71 7.12 4.42
C GLY A 183 0.19 6.18 5.20
N MET A 184 0.10 6.28 6.51
CA MET A 184 0.92 5.52 7.46
C MET A 184 0.14 5.22 8.74
N THR A 185 0.74 4.51 9.69
CA THR A 185 0.09 4.18 10.95
C THR A 185 -0.25 5.45 11.74
N GLU A 186 0.61 6.46 11.68
CA GLU A 186 0.47 7.74 12.35
C GLU A 186 -0.72 8.55 11.85
N THR A 187 -1.12 8.33 10.58
CA THR A 187 -2.34 8.92 10.00
C THR A 187 -3.55 7.97 10.06
N LEU A 188 -3.46 6.90 10.84
CA LEU A 188 -4.53 5.90 11.05
C LEU A 188 -5.02 5.26 9.76
N SER A 189 -4.17 5.07 8.80
CA SER A 189 -4.34 4.57 7.43
C SER A 189 -4.06 5.69 6.42
N HIS A 190 -4.79 5.72 5.30
CA HIS A 190 -4.49 6.66 4.22
C HIS A 190 -5.23 7.99 4.38
N ILE A 191 -4.53 9.03 3.91
CA ILE A 191 -5.01 10.41 3.89
C ILE A 191 -5.22 10.93 2.46
N ALA A 192 -4.79 10.14 1.48
CA ALA A 192 -4.91 10.47 0.06
C ALA A 192 -5.01 9.21 -0.80
N LEU A 193 -5.64 9.35 -1.94
CA LEU A 193 -5.76 8.30 -2.96
C LEU A 193 -5.38 8.85 -4.34
N ARG A 194 -4.77 8.00 -5.20
CA ARG A 194 -4.63 8.25 -6.62
C ARG A 194 -5.33 7.16 -7.43
N ARG A 195 -6.01 7.55 -8.49
CA ARG A 195 -6.66 6.62 -9.40
C ARG A 195 -5.62 5.88 -10.24
N LEU A 196 -5.76 4.54 -10.34
CA LEU A 196 -4.84 3.70 -11.12
C LEU A 196 -5.35 3.38 -12.51
N ASN A 197 -6.66 3.38 -12.74
CA ASN A 197 -7.27 2.90 -13.98
C ASN A 197 -8.29 3.85 -14.57
N GLY A 198 -8.61 3.64 -15.86
CA GLY A 198 -9.58 4.43 -16.62
C GLY A 198 -9.12 5.84 -16.94
N ALA A 199 -10.02 6.69 -17.44
CA ALA A 199 -9.72 8.06 -17.89
C ALA A 199 -9.22 8.99 -16.77
N GLU A 200 -9.51 8.66 -15.52
CA GLU A 200 -9.07 9.43 -14.35
C GLU A 200 -7.72 8.94 -13.76
N ALA A 201 -7.06 7.97 -14.41
CA ALA A 201 -5.76 7.48 -13.97
C ALA A 201 -4.75 8.62 -13.83
N SER A 202 -4.01 8.64 -12.71
CA SER A 202 -3.13 9.74 -12.37
C SER A 202 -1.96 9.28 -11.51
N GLU A 203 -0.79 9.90 -11.65
CA GLU A 203 0.33 9.78 -10.72
C GLU A 203 0.16 10.67 -9.47
N TRP A 204 -0.87 11.53 -9.44
CA TRP A 204 -1.10 12.51 -8.39
C TRP A 204 -2.09 12.00 -7.35
N TYR A 205 -1.68 12.00 -6.09
CA TYR A 205 -2.55 11.72 -4.95
C TYR A 205 -3.42 12.92 -4.64
N ARG A 206 -4.70 12.69 -4.44
CA ARG A 206 -5.68 13.69 -3.99
C ARG A 206 -5.93 13.46 -2.51
N THR A 207 -5.73 14.47 -1.69
CA THR A 207 -5.99 14.43 -0.24
C THR A 207 -7.49 14.33 0.04
N PHE A 208 -7.82 13.72 1.16
CA PHE A 208 -9.19 13.80 1.69
C PHE A 208 -9.50 15.20 2.18
N GLU A 209 -10.80 15.50 2.30
CA GLU A 209 -11.27 16.76 2.89
C GLU A 209 -10.71 16.95 4.30
N GLY A 210 -10.24 18.16 4.61
CA GLY A 210 -9.62 18.49 5.90
C GLY A 210 -8.16 18.03 6.04
N VAL A 211 -7.54 17.50 4.97
CA VAL A 211 -6.11 17.19 4.92
C VAL A 211 -5.40 18.16 4.00
N THR A 212 -4.37 18.82 4.50
CA THR A 212 -3.45 19.63 3.70
C THR A 212 -2.04 19.07 3.74
N VAL A 213 -1.26 19.38 2.72
CA VAL A 213 0.13 18.93 2.61
C VAL A 213 1.03 20.08 2.19
N SER A 214 2.26 20.08 2.72
CA SER A 214 3.32 21.03 2.36
C SER A 214 4.64 20.29 2.23
N LEU A 215 5.71 20.98 1.83
CA LEU A 215 7.06 20.44 1.77
C LEU A 215 7.93 21.12 2.84
N ASN A 216 8.82 20.35 3.47
CA ASN A 216 9.89 20.89 4.28
C ASN A 216 11.12 21.28 3.43
N SER A 217 12.20 21.74 4.08
CA SER A 217 13.47 22.15 3.42
C SER A 217 14.18 21.04 2.65
N ASP A 218 13.81 19.77 2.89
CA ASP A 218 14.38 18.59 2.22
C ASP A 218 13.48 18.07 1.09
N ASP A 219 12.46 18.81 0.68
CA ASP A 219 11.39 18.41 -0.25
C ASP A 219 10.60 17.19 0.25
N CYS A 220 10.60 16.93 1.56
CA CYS A 220 9.79 15.86 2.14
C CYS A 220 8.41 16.37 2.52
N LEU A 221 7.41 15.50 2.30
CA LEU A 221 6.02 15.80 2.57
C LEU A 221 5.79 16.04 4.07
N VAL A 222 5.09 17.10 4.39
CA VAL A 222 4.55 17.41 5.71
C VAL A 222 3.03 17.36 5.62
N ILE A 223 2.41 16.57 6.50
CA ILE A 223 0.98 16.34 6.53
C ILE A 223 0.37 17.13 7.68
N ASP A 224 -0.69 17.88 7.38
CA ASP A 224 -1.59 18.47 8.36
C ASP A 224 -2.96 17.79 8.21
N ALA A 225 -3.32 16.99 9.20
CA ALA A 225 -4.56 16.19 9.21
C ALA A 225 -5.17 16.19 10.63
N PRO A 226 -5.65 17.32 11.15
CA PRO A 226 -6.00 17.52 12.57
C PRO A 226 -7.08 16.56 13.07
N MET A 227 -7.92 16.04 12.18
CA MET A 227 -8.96 15.06 12.54
C MET A 227 -8.38 13.69 12.90
N VAL A 228 -7.16 13.36 12.48
CA VAL A 228 -6.55 12.02 12.64
C VAL A 228 -5.21 12.06 13.37
N HIS A 229 -4.47 13.16 13.28
CA HIS A 229 -3.15 13.35 13.91
C HIS A 229 -3.06 14.72 14.56
N GLU A 230 -2.39 14.80 15.71
CA GLU A 230 -2.16 16.07 16.41
C GLU A 230 -0.88 16.75 15.86
N GLY A 231 -1.03 17.99 15.43
CA GLY A 231 0.07 18.78 14.86
C GLY A 231 0.51 18.32 13.48
N LEU A 232 1.59 18.91 13.01
CA LEU A 232 2.18 18.61 11.69
C LEU A 232 3.00 17.31 11.75
N LEU A 233 2.77 16.43 10.81
CA LEU A 233 3.52 15.18 10.65
C LEU A 233 4.54 15.32 9.52
N ALA A 234 5.80 15.49 9.88
CA ALA A 234 6.89 15.47 8.91
C ALA A 234 7.22 14.04 8.51
N THR A 235 7.25 13.77 7.21
CA THR A 235 7.59 12.45 6.67
C THR A 235 9.01 12.42 6.12
N HIS A 236 9.49 11.22 5.75
CA HIS A 236 10.72 11.03 4.97
C HIS A 236 10.42 10.83 3.48
N ASP A 237 9.19 11.05 3.04
CA ASP A 237 8.77 10.83 1.66
C ASP A 237 8.97 12.11 0.85
N ARG A 238 9.92 12.10 -0.07
CA ARG A 238 10.14 13.22 -1.00
C ARG A 238 8.97 13.32 -1.97
N ALA A 239 8.50 14.53 -2.20
CA ALA A 239 7.31 14.77 -3.00
C ALA A 239 7.41 16.02 -3.85
N VAL A 240 6.50 16.14 -4.81
CA VAL A 240 6.18 17.36 -5.55
C VAL A 240 4.72 17.67 -5.34
N ILE A 241 4.39 18.93 -5.09
CA ILE A 241 3.00 19.40 -4.93
C ILE A 241 2.66 20.27 -6.14
N ARG A 242 1.45 20.07 -6.71
CA ARG A 242 0.88 20.94 -7.73
C ARG A 242 -0.50 21.45 -7.29
N PRO A 243 -0.70 22.77 -7.23
CA PRO A 243 -2.01 23.35 -6.93
C PRO A 243 -3.10 22.79 -7.84
N GLY A 244 -4.23 22.38 -7.25
CA GLY A 244 -5.37 21.79 -7.96
C GLY A 244 -5.19 20.35 -8.47
N ARG A 245 -3.96 19.79 -8.40
CA ARG A 245 -3.69 18.38 -8.80
C ARG A 245 -3.35 17.46 -7.62
N GLY A 246 -2.90 18.01 -6.48
CA GLY A 246 -2.45 17.26 -5.32
C GLY A 246 -0.93 17.08 -5.28
N PHE A 247 -0.45 15.92 -4.82
CA PHE A 247 0.97 15.64 -4.68
C PHE A 247 1.36 14.31 -5.33
N LYS A 248 2.64 14.17 -5.67
CA LYS A 248 3.26 12.96 -6.19
C LYS A 248 4.47 12.61 -5.34
N ILE A 249 4.56 11.35 -4.92
CA ILE A 249 5.72 10.81 -4.20
C ILE A 249 6.81 10.46 -5.21
N LEU A 250 8.03 10.92 -4.93
CA LEU A 250 9.22 10.64 -5.73
C LEU A 250 10.00 9.44 -5.17
N GLY A 251 9.94 9.25 -3.84
CA GLY A 251 10.62 8.19 -3.10
C GLY A 251 10.94 8.64 -1.68
N ARG A 252 11.75 7.86 -0.97
CA ARG A 252 12.14 8.19 0.42
C ARG A 252 13.47 8.94 0.46
N LYS A 253 13.59 9.91 1.37
CA LYS A 253 14.85 10.61 1.67
C LYS A 253 15.96 9.62 2.01
N ASP A 254 15.64 8.57 2.77
CA ASP A 254 16.58 7.51 3.18
C ASP A 254 17.07 6.66 1.99
N ASN A 255 16.41 6.70 0.84
CA ASN A 255 16.75 5.99 -0.38
C ASN A 255 17.44 6.88 -1.43
N VAL A 256 17.95 8.04 -1.03
CA VAL A 256 18.81 8.88 -1.89
C VAL A 256 20.25 8.40 -1.78
N ILE A 257 20.86 8.07 -2.91
CA ILE A 257 22.30 7.79 -3.04
C ILE A 257 22.99 9.09 -3.42
N VAL A 258 24.03 9.46 -2.66
CA VAL A 258 24.84 10.65 -2.98
C VAL A 258 26.13 10.19 -3.62
N SER A 259 26.15 10.14 -4.96
CA SER A 259 27.30 9.67 -5.73
C SER A 259 27.99 10.82 -6.44
N GLY A 260 29.23 11.14 -6.02
CA GLY A 260 29.99 12.24 -6.60
C GLY A 260 29.32 13.61 -6.54
N GLY A 261 28.54 13.86 -5.48
CA GLY A 261 27.73 15.09 -5.30
C GLY A 261 26.38 15.08 -5.99
N VAL A 262 26.07 14.06 -6.79
CA VAL A 262 24.76 13.90 -7.44
C VAL A 262 23.81 13.13 -6.52
N LYS A 263 22.63 13.67 -6.25
CA LYS A 263 21.55 13.00 -5.51
C LYS A 263 20.75 12.12 -6.45
N ILE A 264 20.76 10.82 -6.24
CA ILE A 264 20.11 9.81 -7.08
C ILE A 264 19.01 9.13 -6.26
N GLN A 265 17.76 9.27 -6.68
CA GLN A 265 16.63 8.61 -6.03
C GLN A 265 16.52 7.17 -6.54
N ILE A 266 16.65 6.19 -5.64
CA ILE A 266 16.60 4.76 -5.99
C ILE A 266 15.33 4.41 -6.76
N GLU A 267 14.17 4.89 -6.30
CA GLU A 267 12.87 4.59 -6.89
C GLU A 267 12.73 5.14 -8.32
N GLU A 268 13.40 6.25 -8.64
CA GLU A 268 13.40 6.78 -10.01
C GLU A 268 14.25 5.92 -10.95
N VAL A 269 15.39 5.42 -10.46
CA VAL A 269 16.23 4.48 -11.23
C VAL A 269 15.47 3.19 -11.50
N GLU A 270 14.85 2.61 -10.47
CA GLU A 270 14.05 1.37 -10.59
C GLU A 270 12.87 1.57 -11.54
N LYS A 271 12.16 2.69 -11.43
CA LYS A 271 11.04 3.02 -12.34
C LYS A 271 11.49 3.11 -13.80
N ALA A 272 12.66 3.69 -14.06
CA ALA A 272 13.19 3.80 -15.41
C ALA A 272 13.59 2.44 -15.99
N LEU A 273 14.11 1.53 -15.17
CA LEU A 273 14.58 0.21 -15.60
C LEU A 273 13.46 -0.84 -15.70
N ALA A 274 12.40 -0.72 -14.92
CA ALA A 274 11.31 -1.71 -14.83
C ALA A 274 10.70 -2.13 -16.20
N PRO A 275 10.50 -1.24 -17.19
CA PRO A 275 9.98 -1.63 -18.50
C PRO A 275 10.98 -2.45 -19.34
N HIS A 276 12.24 -2.52 -18.95
CA HIS A 276 13.34 -3.07 -19.75
C HIS A 276 14.01 -4.29 -19.12
N LEU A 277 13.75 -4.56 -17.83
CA LEU A 277 14.26 -5.71 -17.10
C LEU A 277 13.10 -6.59 -16.66
N HIS A 278 13.12 -7.86 -17.02
CA HIS A 278 12.04 -8.81 -16.73
C HIS A 278 12.28 -9.61 -15.46
N GLU A 279 13.56 -9.85 -15.14
CA GLU A 279 13.94 -10.53 -13.90
C GLU A 279 13.88 -9.58 -12.70
N PRO A 280 13.57 -10.09 -11.50
CA PRO A 280 13.57 -9.29 -10.30
C PRO A 280 14.91 -8.58 -10.08
N PHE A 281 14.83 -7.29 -9.76
CA PHE A 281 16.01 -6.48 -9.44
C PHE A 281 15.71 -5.46 -8.37
N VAL A 282 16.77 -4.92 -7.77
CA VAL A 282 16.70 -3.83 -6.79
C VAL A 282 17.95 -2.96 -6.91
N ILE A 283 17.77 -1.66 -6.78
CA ILE A 283 18.87 -0.71 -6.65
C ILE A 283 19.27 -0.60 -5.18
N ALA A 284 20.55 -0.75 -4.93
CA ALA A 284 21.19 -0.63 -3.61
C ALA A 284 22.34 0.37 -3.66
N ARG A 285 22.86 0.72 -2.51
CA ARG A 285 24.04 1.57 -2.38
C ARG A 285 25.19 0.81 -1.74
N ARG A 286 26.40 1.17 -2.13
CA ARG A 286 27.64 0.71 -1.53
C ARG A 286 28.54 1.91 -1.23
N PRO A 287 29.28 1.92 -0.10
CA PRO A 287 30.32 2.91 0.12
C PRO A 287 31.34 2.88 -1.03
N ASP A 288 31.77 4.06 -1.49
CA ASP A 288 32.75 4.22 -2.56
C ASP A 288 33.76 5.30 -2.19
N VAL A 289 35.05 4.96 -2.26
CA VAL A 289 36.15 5.87 -1.82
C VAL A 289 36.20 7.15 -2.67
N LYS A 290 35.85 7.06 -3.96
CA LYS A 290 35.93 8.19 -4.89
C LYS A 290 34.65 9.03 -4.91
N PHE A 291 33.49 8.38 -4.80
CA PHE A 291 32.17 9.01 -5.01
C PHE A 291 31.39 9.17 -3.70
N GLY A 292 31.90 8.70 -2.56
CA GLY A 292 31.19 8.61 -1.28
C GLY A 292 30.25 7.40 -1.27
N GLU A 293 29.29 7.36 -2.17
CA GLU A 293 28.42 6.21 -2.41
C GLU A 293 28.38 5.86 -3.90
N ALA A 294 28.21 4.59 -4.21
CA ALA A 294 28.00 4.08 -5.56
C ALA A 294 26.63 3.38 -5.68
N VAL A 295 25.97 3.59 -6.82
CA VAL A 295 24.78 2.84 -7.20
C VAL A 295 25.19 1.44 -7.59
N VAL A 296 24.51 0.42 -7.05
CA VAL A 296 24.69 -1.00 -7.37
C VAL A 296 23.31 -1.58 -7.71
N LEU A 297 23.24 -2.45 -8.71
CA LEU A 297 22.04 -3.19 -9.07
C LEU A 297 22.21 -4.66 -8.68
N LEU A 298 21.29 -5.18 -7.87
CA LEU A 298 21.17 -6.60 -7.56
C LEU A 298 20.05 -7.20 -8.43
N THR A 299 20.30 -8.34 -9.06
CA THR A 299 19.32 -8.98 -9.95
C THR A 299 19.35 -10.50 -9.85
N GLN A 300 18.21 -11.12 -10.14
CA GLN A 300 18.13 -12.58 -10.33
C GLN A 300 18.45 -13.02 -11.78
N ALA A 301 18.70 -12.06 -12.68
CA ALA A 301 19.18 -12.38 -14.03
C ALA A 301 20.58 -13.00 -13.98
N ALA A 302 20.81 -14.07 -14.72
CA ALA A 302 22.10 -14.73 -14.80
C ALA A 302 23.15 -13.91 -15.57
N ASP A 303 22.70 -13.15 -16.59
CA ASP A 303 23.57 -12.32 -17.44
C ASP A 303 23.63 -10.88 -16.94
N CYS A 304 24.56 -10.61 -16.04
CA CYS A 304 24.80 -9.27 -15.50
C CYS A 304 25.30 -8.26 -16.55
N ASP A 305 26.01 -8.71 -17.59
CA ASP A 305 26.54 -7.84 -18.66
C ASP A 305 25.40 -7.35 -19.57
N ALA A 306 24.44 -8.20 -19.88
CA ALA A 306 23.23 -7.82 -20.59
C ALA A 306 22.42 -6.78 -19.78
N VAL A 307 22.25 -6.98 -18.45
CA VAL A 307 21.59 -6.02 -17.57
C VAL A 307 22.34 -4.69 -17.55
N MET A 308 23.67 -4.70 -17.42
CA MET A 308 24.49 -3.49 -17.46
C MET A 308 24.34 -2.73 -18.79
N THR A 309 24.25 -3.45 -19.90
CA THR A 309 24.01 -2.86 -21.23
C THR A 309 22.68 -2.14 -21.30
N VAL A 310 21.62 -2.73 -20.73
CA VAL A 310 20.31 -2.08 -20.59
C VAL A 310 20.42 -0.82 -19.75
N CYS A 311 21.09 -0.89 -18.59
CA CYS A 311 21.27 0.28 -17.70
C CYS A 311 21.95 1.44 -18.43
N ARG A 312 23.02 1.18 -19.18
CA ARG A 312 23.74 2.22 -19.96
C ARG A 312 22.89 2.85 -21.06
N ARG A 313 22.00 2.09 -21.64
CA ARG A 313 21.08 2.56 -22.71
C ARG A 313 19.94 3.42 -22.17
N VAL A 314 19.42 3.08 -20.98
CA VAL A 314 18.17 3.64 -20.44
C VAL A 314 18.42 4.80 -19.48
N LEU A 315 19.48 4.70 -18.66
CA LEU A 315 19.72 5.64 -17.57
C LEU A 315 20.64 6.80 -17.96
N PRO A 316 20.44 7.98 -17.36
CA PRO A 316 21.43 9.05 -17.41
C PRO A 316 22.79 8.56 -16.88
N ALA A 317 23.90 9.08 -17.41
CA ALA A 317 25.25 8.58 -17.12
C ALA A 317 25.57 8.47 -15.62
N TYR A 318 25.12 9.42 -14.80
CA TYR A 318 25.34 9.41 -13.34
C TYR A 318 24.45 8.41 -12.58
N TRP A 319 23.38 7.91 -13.17
CA TRP A 319 22.47 6.93 -12.56
C TRP A 319 22.88 5.49 -12.86
N VAL A 320 23.76 5.30 -13.86
CA VAL A 320 24.21 3.97 -14.27
C VAL A 320 24.91 3.29 -13.09
N PRO A 321 24.47 2.08 -12.69
CA PRO A 321 25.11 1.32 -11.63
C PRO A 321 26.60 1.12 -11.89
N LYS A 322 27.43 1.20 -10.86
CA LYS A 322 28.86 0.89 -10.96
C LYS A 322 29.11 -0.61 -11.04
N ASP A 323 28.20 -1.40 -10.44
CA ASP A 323 28.22 -2.85 -10.49
C ASP A 323 26.80 -3.40 -10.66
N VAL A 324 26.68 -4.51 -11.40
CA VAL A 324 25.49 -5.38 -11.47
C VAL A 324 25.88 -6.71 -10.87
N MET A 325 25.12 -7.19 -9.89
CA MET A 325 25.44 -8.40 -9.15
C MET A 325 24.28 -9.38 -9.22
N HIS A 326 24.58 -10.63 -9.56
CA HIS A 326 23.61 -11.72 -9.46
C HIS A 326 23.36 -12.08 -8.00
N VAL A 327 22.08 -12.32 -7.66
CA VAL A 327 21.64 -12.86 -6.36
C VAL A 327 20.57 -13.91 -6.61
N ASP A 328 20.63 -15.03 -5.88
CA ASP A 328 19.63 -16.10 -6.00
C ASP A 328 18.23 -15.60 -5.59
N LYS A 329 18.18 -14.67 -4.65
CA LYS A 329 16.93 -14.07 -4.18
C LYS A 329 17.15 -12.62 -3.74
N ILE A 330 16.28 -11.72 -4.21
CA ILE A 330 16.27 -10.33 -3.71
C ILE A 330 15.98 -10.32 -2.21
N PRO A 331 16.85 -9.69 -1.39
CA PRO A 331 16.64 -9.59 0.05
C PRO A 331 15.40 -8.75 0.38
N MET A 332 14.45 -9.32 1.13
CA MET A 332 13.19 -8.68 1.48
C MET A 332 13.05 -8.50 3.00
N THR A 333 12.26 -7.51 3.42
CA THR A 333 11.81 -7.38 4.80
C THR A 333 10.66 -8.35 5.07
N GLU A 334 10.28 -8.56 6.34
CA GLU A 334 9.10 -9.36 6.72
C GLU A 334 7.80 -8.84 6.11
N THR A 335 7.74 -7.55 5.80
CA THR A 335 6.59 -6.89 5.16
C THR A 335 6.63 -6.94 3.63
N GLY A 336 7.58 -7.69 3.03
CA GLY A 336 7.69 -7.86 1.57
C GLY A 336 8.27 -6.64 0.83
N LYS A 337 9.02 -5.76 1.52
CA LYS A 337 9.72 -4.63 0.88
C LYS A 337 11.19 -4.99 0.65
N PRO A 338 11.82 -4.56 -0.46
CA PRO A 338 13.25 -4.78 -0.68
C PRO A 338 14.10 -4.16 0.43
N LYS A 339 15.09 -4.92 0.92
CA LYS A 339 16.12 -4.40 1.83
C LYS A 339 17.14 -3.64 1.00
N ARG A 340 17.20 -2.31 1.14
CA ARG A 340 18.07 -1.43 0.34
C ARG A 340 19.38 -1.07 1.02
N ASN A 341 19.49 -1.23 2.35
CA ASN A 341 20.71 -1.03 3.11
C ASN A 341 21.48 -2.36 3.19
N ILE A 342 21.99 -2.82 2.06
CA ILE A 342 22.80 -4.04 1.99
C ILE A 342 24.24 -3.58 2.03
N VAL A 343 24.95 -3.91 3.11
CA VAL A 343 26.43 -3.80 3.15
C VAL A 343 26.95 -4.95 2.29
N ILE A 344 27.20 -4.65 1.02
CA ILE A 344 27.85 -5.59 0.11
C ILE A 344 29.35 -5.50 0.43
N GLY A 345 29.86 -6.48 1.20
CA GLY A 345 31.30 -6.65 1.39
C GLY A 345 31.96 -6.89 0.04
N ARG A 346 33.13 -6.33 -0.20
CA ARG A 346 33.99 -6.78 -1.30
C ARG A 346 34.38 -8.24 -1.02
N SER A 347 33.97 -9.17 -1.88
CA SER A 347 34.65 -10.46 -2.01
C SER A 347 36.05 -10.25 -2.61
#